data_7d66702725013335aa496175054df909
#
_entry.id   7d66702725013335aa496175054df909
#
_cell.length_a   1.000
_cell.length_b   1.000
_cell.length_c   1.000
_cell.angle_alpha   90.00
_cell.angle_beta   90.00
_cell.angle_gamma   90.00
#
_symmetry.space_group_name_H-M   'P 1'
#
loop_
_entity.id
_entity.type
_entity.pdbx_description
1 polymer ?
#
loop_
_entity_poly.entity_id
_entity_poly.type
_entity_poly.pdbx_seq_one_letter_code
_entity_poly.pdbx_strand_id
1 'polypeptide(L)'
;MSLIIILFIVMLVIFSILWGNRTFSVKTLNQMIYHMVVPCDGTDEGIFKDWFLNCAPPAFLTTLIGVFLLYKTPLVFLFDYQGICITILILGTLLYALINYQIITYVFDIVRTSKLYEEHYVDPQNVELEFKEKRNLIHIYLESVENTYLSKEDGGQEENNYIKELGELAKENINFSHSNKIGGSYT
;
A
#
# COMPACT_ATOMS: atom_id res chain seq x y z
N MET A 1 -28.63 10.15 19.54
CA MET A 1 -27.37 10.93 19.38
C MET A 1 -26.16 10.04 19.13
N SER A 2 -26.00 8.95 19.88
CA SER A 2 -24.85 7.99 19.70
C SER A 2 -24.76 7.35 18.32
N LEU A 3 -25.87 6.89 17.74
CA LEU A 3 -25.90 6.24 16.41
C LEU A 3 -25.37 7.17 15.30
N ILE A 4 -25.74 8.45 15.33
CA ILE A 4 -25.33 9.43 14.32
C ILE A 4 -23.81 9.68 14.38
N ILE A 5 -23.29 9.83 15.60
CA ILE A 5 -21.84 10.03 15.81
C ILE A 5 -21.06 8.81 15.33
N ILE A 6 -21.53 7.61 15.67
CA ILE A 6 -20.88 6.37 15.25
C ILE A 6 -20.95 6.21 13.75
N LEU A 7 -22.08 6.50 13.11
CA LEU A 7 -22.23 6.47 11.66
C LEU A 7 -21.22 7.42 10.98
N PHE A 8 -21.07 8.63 11.52
CA PHE A 8 -20.09 9.60 11.01
C PHE A 8 -18.65 9.07 11.12
N ILE A 9 -18.28 8.50 12.28
CA ILE A 9 -16.94 7.94 12.50
C ILE A 9 -16.70 6.77 11.54
N VAL A 10 -17.67 5.87 11.38
CA VAL A 10 -17.58 4.73 10.46
C VAL A 10 -17.37 5.21 9.01
N MET A 11 -18.16 6.19 8.57
CA MET A 11 -18.00 6.77 7.23
C MET A 11 -16.66 7.45 7.07
N LEU A 12 -16.19 8.19 8.08
CA LEU A 12 -14.87 8.83 8.05
C LEU A 12 -13.75 7.79 7.92
N VAL A 13 -13.82 6.67 8.65
CA VAL A 13 -12.85 5.57 8.53
C VAL A 13 -12.89 4.96 7.13
N ILE A 14 -14.07 4.68 6.59
CA ILE A 14 -14.20 4.11 5.23
C ILE A 14 -13.60 5.06 4.18
N PHE A 15 -13.94 6.36 4.22
CA PHE A 15 -13.37 7.34 3.28
C PHE A 15 -11.86 7.50 3.47
N SER A 16 -11.35 7.41 4.72
CA SER A 16 -9.91 7.44 4.97
C SER A 16 -9.18 6.23 4.37
N ILE A 17 -9.77 5.02 4.46
CA ILE A 17 -9.23 3.82 3.82
C ILE A 17 -9.21 4.00 2.29
N LEU A 18 -10.30 4.46 1.70
CA LEU A 18 -10.40 4.68 0.25
C LEU A 18 -9.41 5.75 -0.23
N TRP A 19 -9.28 6.84 0.53
CA TRP A 19 -8.32 7.90 0.24
C TRP A 19 -6.87 7.39 0.34
N GLY A 20 -6.53 6.67 1.41
CA GLY A 20 -5.19 6.09 1.60
C GLY A 20 -4.81 5.14 0.47
N ASN A 21 -5.74 4.26 0.07
CA ASN A 21 -5.51 3.35 -1.05
C ASN A 21 -5.29 4.09 -2.37
N ARG A 22 -6.02 5.18 -2.60
CA ARG A 22 -5.92 5.97 -3.82
C ARG A 22 -4.66 6.83 -3.87
N THR A 23 -4.30 7.44 -2.75
CA THR A 23 -3.18 8.40 -2.67
C THR A 23 -1.84 7.71 -2.57
N PHE A 24 -1.75 6.64 -1.75
CA PHE A 24 -0.49 5.92 -1.48
C PHE A 24 -0.42 4.56 -2.13
N SER A 25 -1.45 4.13 -2.86
CA SER A 25 -1.56 2.77 -3.41
C SER A 25 -1.35 1.68 -2.34
N VAL A 26 -1.68 1.98 -1.08
CA VAL A 26 -1.50 1.06 0.06
C VAL A 26 -2.46 -0.11 -0.08
N LYS A 27 -1.92 -1.32 -0.16
CA LYS A 27 -2.70 -2.56 -0.27
C LYS A 27 -2.51 -3.51 0.91
N THR A 28 -1.52 -3.24 1.76
CA THR A 28 -1.18 -4.11 2.89
C THR A 28 -0.96 -3.30 4.16
N LEU A 29 -1.18 -3.96 5.31
CA LEU A 29 -0.92 -3.34 6.60
C LEU A 29 0.57 -2.98 6.80
N ASN A 30 1.48 -3.79 6.24
CA ASN A 30 2.92 -3.49 6.25
C ASN A 30 3.23 -2.13 5.63
N GLN A 31 2.67 -1.84 4.45
CA GLN A 31 2.87 -0.56 3.78
C GLN A 31 2.32 0.60 4.61
N MET A 32 1.14 0.41 5.23
CA MET A 32 0.55 1.42 6.09
C MET A 32 1.42 1.71 7.32
N ILE A 33 1.89 0.65 8.01
CA ILE A 33 2.78 0.79 9.17
C ILE A 33 4.09 1.46 8.78
N TYR A 34 4.67 1.08 7.63
CA TYR A 34 5.89 1.71 7.12
C TYR A 34 5.72 3.22 6.98
N HIS A 35 4.66 3.70 6.36
CA HIS A 35 4.38 5.13 6.21
C HIS A 35 4.08 5.85 7.54
N MET A 36 3.66 5.13 8.58
CA MET A 36 3.44 5.70 9.91
C MET A 36 4.72 5.76 10.76
N VAL A 37 5.66 4.84 10.54
CA VAL A 37 6.88 4.69 11.34
C VAL A 37 8.05 5.47 10.74
N VAL A 38 8.13 5.52 9.41
CA VAL A 38 9.17 6.32 8.73
C VAL A 38 8.88 7.79 9.00
N PRO A 39 9.87 8.57 9.50
CA PRO A 39 9.68 9.99 9.76
C PRO A 39 9.13 10.70 8.53
N CYS A 40 8.04 11.43 8.71
CA CYS A 40 7.44 12.25 7.65
C CYS A 40 8.24 13.55 7.42
N ASP A 41 9.53 13.57 7.72
CA ASP A 41 10.40 14.70 7.50
C ASP A 41 10.44 15.04 6.01
N GLY A 42 9.95 16.22 5.66
CA GLY A 42 9.80 16.64 4.26
C GLY A 42 8.44 16.31 3.62
N THR A 43 7.51 15.67 4.34
CA THR A 43 6.15 15.49 3.86
C THR A 43 5.43 16.84 3.84
N ASP A 44 4.84 17.18 2.69
CA ASP A 44 4.08 18.42 2.52
C ASP A 44 2.86 18.42 3.47
N GLU A 45 2.69 19.53 4.21
CA GLU A 45 1.50 19.77 5.05
C GLU A 45 0.19 19.67 4.23
N GLY A 46 0.27 19.83 2.93
CA GLY A 46 -0.83 19.64 1.98
C GLY A 46 -1.51 18.28 2.08
N ILE A 47 -0.81 17.24 2.53
CA ILE A 47 -1.36 15.88 2.66
C ILE A 47 -2.49 15.82 3.70
N PHE A 48 -2.36 16.54 4.83
CA PHE A 48 -3.42 16.62 5.85
C PHE A 48 -4.63 17.37 5.34
N LYS A 49 -4.39 18.45 4.59
CA LYS A 49 -5.46 19.23 3.94
C LYS A 49 -6.18 18.38 2.90
N ASP A 50 -5.44 17.63 2.10
CA ASP A 50 -6.02 16.73 1.09
C ASP A 50 -6.86 15.63 1.74
N TRP A 51 -6.34 14.96 2.78
CA TRP A 51 -7.11 14.01 3.56
C TRP A 51 -8.40 14.63 4.10
N PHE A 52 -8.32 15.79 4.75
CA PHE A 52 -9.48 16.43 5.34
C PHE A 52 -10.55 16.72 4.29
N LEU A 53 -10.16 17.31 3.16
CA LEU A 53 -11.08 17.67 2.08
C LEU A 53 -11.71 16.45 1.38
N ASN A 54 -10.97 15.36 1.28
CA ASN A 54 -11.45 14.15 0.60
C ASN A 54 -12.19 13.18 1.54
N CYS A 55 -12.03 13.28 2.86
CA CYS A 55 -12.64 12.35 3.80
C CYS A 55 -13.76 12.97 4.63
N ALA A 56 -13.55 14.13 5.24
CA ALA A 56 -14.52 14.70 6.19
C ALA A 56 -15.81 15.19 5.53
N PRO A 57 -15.80 15.98 4.44
CA PRO A 57 -17.04 16.43 3.80
C PRO A 57 -17.89 15.27 3.23
N PRO A 58 -17.35 14.28 2.49
CA PRO A 58 -18.15 13.17 2.02
C PRO A 58 -18.65 12.26 3.15
N ALA A 59 -17.89 12.06 4.23
CA ALA A 59 -18.35 11.36 5.41
C ALA A 59 -19.54 12.08 6.09
N PHE A 60 -19.45 13.40 6.21
CA PHE A 60 -20.53 14.22 6.75
C PHE A 60 -21.78 14.16 5.87
N LEU A 61 -21.63 14.33 4.57
CA LEU A 61 -22.74 14.31 3.62
C LEU A 61 -23.44 12.95 3.59
N THR A 62 -22.69 11.85 3.53
CA THR A 62 -23.24 10.48 3.54
C THR A 62 -23.95 10.19 4.86
N THR A 63 -23.43 10.68 5.99
CA THR A 63 -24.09 10.58 7.28
C THR A 63 -25.41 11.33 7.29
N LEU A 64 -25.47 12.57 6.79
CA LEU A 64 -26.71 13.34 6.69
C LEU A 64 -27.75 12.64 5.80
N ILE A 65 -27.34 12.12 4.66
CA ILE A 65 -28.23 11.36 3.76
C ILE A 65 -28.75 10.11 4.47
N GLY A 66 -27.88 9.35 5.14
CA GLY A 66 -28.27 8.17 5.89
C GLY A 66 -29.28 8.48 6.98
N VAL A 67 -29.05 9.53 7.77
CA VAL A 67 -29.96 9.98 8.81
C VAL A 67 -31.30 10.44 8.21
N PHE A 68 -31.27 11.22 7.12
CA PHE A 68 -32.49 11.65 6.43
C PHE A 68 -33.32 10.46 5.93
N LEU A 69 -32.68 9.46 5.33
CA LEU A 69 -33.36 8.25 4.87
C LEU A 69 -33.97 7.47 6.05
N LEU A 70 -33.27 7.35 7.17
CA LEU A 70 -33.80 6.69 8.38
C LEU A 70 -35.05 7.39 8.91
N TYR A 71 -35.11 8.73 8.86
CA TYR A 71 -36.29 9.46 9.34
C TYR A 71 -37.46 9.48 8.35
N LYS A 72 -37.21 9.38 7.07
CA LYS A 72 -38.24 9.48 6.01
C LYS A 72 -38.79 8.14 5.53
N THR A 73 -38.16 7.04 5.91
CA THR A 73 -38.55 5.70 5.49
C THR A 73 -39.11 4.89 6.66
N PRO A 74 -39.77 3.75 6.37
CA PRO A 74 -40.19 2.81 7.43
C PRO A 74 -39.03 2.25 8.28
N LEU A 75 -37.80 2.57 7.92
CA LEU A 75 -36.58 2.15 8.63
C LEU A 75 -36.39 2.88 9.98
N VAL A 76 -37.30 3.80 10.34
CA VAL A 76 -37.28 4.51 11.64
C VAL A 76 -37.23 3.54 12.83
N PHE A 77 -37.80 2.34 12.70
CA PHE A 77 -37.72 1.28 13.71
C PHE A 77 -36.27 0.87 14.07
N LEU A 78 -35.30 1.11 13.19
CA LEU A 78 -33.90 0.82 13.49
C LEU A 78 -33.36 1.62 14.68
N PHE A 79 -34.00 2.71 15.04
CA PHE A 79 -33.67 3.44 16.26
C PHE A 79 -34.01 2.64 17.55
N ASP A 80 -35.01 1.78 17.51
CA ASP A 80 -35.34 0.89 18.61
C ASP A 80 -34.28 -0.22 18.78
N TYR A 81 -33.59 -0.57 17.71
CA TYR A 81 -32.50 -1.58 17.66
C TYR A 81 -31.11 -0.98 17.48
N GLN A 82 -30.93 0.29 17.93
CA GLN A 82 -29.66 1.02 17.69
C GLN A 82 -28.41 0.28 18.18
N GLY A 83 -28.50 -0.48 19.26
CA GLY A 83 -27.39 -1.30 19.75
C GLY A 83 -26.92 -2.36 18.73
N ILE A 84 -27.88 -3.06 18.13
CA ILE A 84 -27.61 -4.08 17.09
C ILE A 84 -27.05 -3.40 15.83
N CYS A 85 -27.66 -2.29 15.39
CA CYS A 85 -27.20 -1.53 14.23
C CYS A 85 -25.76 -1.03 14.41
N ILE A 86 -25.44 -0.49 15.59
CA ILE A 86 -24.07 -0.05 15.93
C ILE A 86 -23.09 -1.22 15.85
N THR A 87 -23.44 -2.36 16.44
CA THR A 87 -22.59 -3.55 16.42
C THR A 87 -22.34 -4.03 14.98
N ILE A 88 -23.37 -4.09 14.15
CA ILE A 88 -23.23 -4.49 12.73
C ILE A 88 -22.34 -3.50 11.97
N LEU A 89 -22.51 -2.19 12.18
CA LEU A 89 -21.68 -1.17 11.53
C LEU A 89 -20.21 -1.30 11.93
N ILE A 90 -19.91 -1.47 13.21
CA ILE A 90 -18.52 -1.64 13.70
C ILE A 90 -17.93 -2.92 13.15
N LEU A 91 -18.63 -4.06 13.23
CA LEU A 91 -18.13 -5.33 12.71
C LEU A 91 -17.94 -5.30 11.19
N GLY A 92 -18.87 -4.69 10.46
CA GLY A 92 -18.76 -4.52 9.00
C GLY A 92 -17.55 -3.67 8.61
N THR A 93 -17.31 -2.57 9.33
CA THR A 93 -16.14 -1.71 9.08
C THR A 93 -14.83 -2.42 9.42
N LEU A 94 -14.82 -3.16 10.54
CA LEU A 94 -13.66 -3.97 10.93
C LEU A 94 -13.37 -5.04 9.88
N LEU A 95 -14.38 -5.78 9.44
CA LEU A 95 -14.24 -6.79 8.38
C LEU A 95 -13.74 -6.17 7.07
N TYR A 96 -14.27 -5.01 6.70
CA TYR A 96 -13.80 -4.27 5.53
C TYR A 96 -12.31 -3.91 5.65
N ALA A 97 -11.87 -3.38 6.80
CA ALA A 97 -10.47 -3.05 7.04
C ALA A 97 -9.56 -4.29 7.04
N LEU A 98 -10.02 -5.41 7.66
CA LEU A 98 -9.29 -6.69 7.68
C LEU A 98 -9.02 -7.22 6.27
N ILE A 99 -10.01 -7.17 5.40
CA ILE A 99 -9.89 -7.64 4.01
C ILE A 99 -9.05 -6.67 3.19
N ASN A 100 -9.34 -5.37 3.28
CA ASN A 100 -8.70 -4.34 2.47
C ASN A 100 -7.19 -4.24 2.72
N TYR A 101 -6.76 -4.32 3.98
CA TYR A 101 -5.34 -4.24 4.35
C TYR A 101 -4.66 -5.60 4.51
N GLN A 102 -5.32 -6.70 4.18
CA GLN A 102 -4.76 -8.05 4.29
C GLN A 102 -4.17 -8.34 5.68
N ILE A 103 -4.87 -7.89 6.74
CA ILE A 103 -4.37 -7.95 8.12
C ILE A 103 -4.09 -9.40 8.55
N ILE A 104 -4.91 -10.35 8.10
CA ILE A 104 -4.72 -11.77 8.42
C ILE A 104 -3.39 -12.26 7.83
N THR A 105 -3.09 -11.95 6.56
CA THR A 105 -1.82 -12.29 5.92
C THR A 105 -0.65 -11.69 6.67
N TYR A 106 -0.76 -10.42 7.05
CA TYR A 106 0.26 -9.72 7.85
C TYR A 106 0.57 -10.43 9.17
N VAL A 107 -0.46 -10.87 9.91
CA VAL A 107 -0.28 -11.61 11.17
C VAL A 107 0.39 -12.96 10.91
N PHE A 108 0.00 -13.67 9.86
CA PHE A 108 0.66 -14.93 9.49
C PHE A 108 2.13 -14.73 9.10
N ASP A 109 2.44 -13.67 8.39
CA ASP A 109 3.82 -13.36 7.97
C ASP A 109 4.72 -12.99 9.15
N ILE A 110 4.19 -12.28 10.16
CA ILE A 110 4.93 -12.00 11.40
C ILE A 110 5.21 -13.27 12.22
N VAL A 111 4.21 -14.15 12.31
CA VAL A 111 4.32 -15.39 13.11
C VAL A 111 5.19 -16.42 12.39
N ARG A 112 5.20 -16.39 11.05
CA ARG A 112 5.98 -17.31 10.24
C ARG A 112 7.44 -16.89 10.22
N THR A 113 8.26 -17.58 10.99
CA THR A 113 9.73 -17.40 10.95
C THR A 113 10.24 -17.84 9.57
N SER A 114 10.78 -16.91 8.81
CA SER A 114 11.47 -17.23 7.57
C SER A 114 12.86 -17.77 7.90
N LYS A 115 13.16 -18.96 7.42
CA LYS A 115 14.49 -19.56 7.54
C LYS A 115 15.40 -19.20 6.36
N LEU A 116 14.92 -18.32 5.47
CA LEU A 116 15.61 -17.95 4.23
C LEU A 116 17.05 -17.47 4.51
N TYR A 117 17.22 -16.66 5.55
CA TYR A 117 18.52 -16.15 5.93
C TYR A 117 19.43 -17.27 6.48
N GLU A 118 18.89 -18.14 7.35
CA GLU A 118 19.65 -19.25 7.95
C GLU A 118 20.07 -20.29 6.92
N GLU A 119 19.23 -20.56 5.92
CA GLU A 119 19.47 -21.59 4.90
C GLU A 119 20.30 -21.10 3.70
N HIS A 120 20.25 -19.81 3.37
CA HIS A 120 20.84 -19.27 2.15
C HIS A 120 21.89 -18.18 2.39
N TYR A 121 22.02 -17.66 3.60
CA TYR A 121 23.04 -16.68 3.89
C TYR A 121 24.42 -17.32 3.89
N VAL A 122 25.30 -16.78 3.10
CA VAL A 122 26.71 -17.13 3.08
C VAL A 122 27.50 -15.98 3.70
N ASP A 123 28.13 -16.23 4.86
CA ASP A 123 28.96 -15.22 5.51
C ASP A 123 30.17 -14.91 4.61
N PRO A 124 30.38 -13.66 4.19
CA PRO A 124 31.52 -13.26 3.36
C PRO A 124 32.88 -13.60 3.98
N GLN A 125 32.96 -13.71 5.31
CA GLN A 125 34.21 -14.10 5.99
C GLN A 125 34.59 -15.57 5.76
N ASN A 126 33.61 -16.41 5.41
CA ASN A 126 33.82 -17.83 5.16
C ASN A 126 33.98 -18.15 3.67
N VAL A 127 34.01 -17.12 2.80
CA VAL A 127 34.18 -17.29 1.35
C VAL A 127 35.61 -16.94 0.97
N GLU A 128 36.36 -17.92 0.47
CA GLU A 128 37.64 -17.69 -0.15
C GLU A 128 37.45 -17.04 -1.53
N LEU A 129 37.88 -15.78 -1.66
CA LEU A 129 37.82 -15.05 -2.92
C LEU A 129 39.18 -15.04 -3.61
N GLU A 130 39.29 -15.72 -4.74
CA GLU A 130 40.46 -15.68 -5.58
C GLU A 130 40.20 -14.77 -6.80
N PHE A 131 40.90 -13.66 -6.87
CA PHE A 131 40.83 -12.76 -8.02
C PHE A 131 41.94 -13.10 -9.03
N LYS A 132 41.56 -13.65 -10.17
CA LYS A 132 42.51 -13.94 -11.26
C LYS A 132 43.14 -12.67 -11.81
N GLU A 133 42.41 -11.56 -11.82
CA GLU A 133 42.86 -10.26 -12.30
C GLU A 133 42.33 -9.15 -11.39
N LYS A 134 43.13 -8.11 -11.18
CA LYS A 134 42.67 -6.90 -10.48
C LYS A 134 41.85 -6.08 -11.44
N ARG A 135 40.55 -5.87 -11.09
CA ARG A 135 39.64 -5.04 -11.86
C ARG A 135 39.08 -3.92 -10.97
N ASN A 136 38.78 -2.79 -11.60
CA ASN A 136 38.10 -1.70 -10.92
C ASN A 136 36.59 -2.01 -10.92
N LEU A 137 35.94 -1.84 -9.76
CA LEU A 137 34.47 -1.89 -9.63
C LEU A 137 33.94 -0.46 -9.63
N ILE A 138 33.08 -0.16 -10.58
CA ILE A 138 32.32 1.10 -10.58
C ILE A 138 30.89 0.74 -10.20
N HIS A 139 30.44 1.25 -9.07
CA HIS A 139 29.08 1.04 -8.58
C HIS A 139 28.26 2.33 -8.75
N ILE A 140 27.23 2.29 -9.57
CA ILE A 140 26.39 3.44 -9.89
C ILE A 140 25.01 3.18 -9.30
N TYR A 141 24.58 4.05 -8.39
CA TYR A 141 23.21 4.10 -7.88
C TYR A 141 22.40 5.11 -8.69
N LEU A 142 21.32 4.64 -9.31
CA LEU A 142 20.37 5.48 -10.01
C LEU A 142 19.14 5.63 -9.12
N GLU A 143 19.09 6.71 -8.34
CA GLU A 143 17.97 7.00 -7.46
C GLU A 143 16.73 7.36 -8.27
N SER A 144 15.56 6.85 -7.85
CA SER A 144 14.25 7.10 -8.47
C SER A 144 14.11 6.68 -9.94
N VAL A 145 15.00 5.85 -10.44
CA VAL A 145 14.86 5.24 -11.76
C VAL A 145 14.16 3.88 -11.60
N GLU A 146 12.95 3.80 -12.14
CA GLU A 146 12.10 2.61 -12.06
C GLU A 146 12.06 1.84 -13.38
N ASN A 147 11.91 0.52 -13.28
CA ASN A 147 11.68 -0.34 -14.44
C ASN A 147 10.37 -0.01 -15.19
N THR A 148 9.46 0.71 -14.55
CA THR A 148 8.23 1.21 -15.17
C THR A 148 8.48 2.09 -16.39
N TYR A 149 9.63 2.77 -16.46
CA TYR A 149 10.04 3.62 -17.60
C TYR A 149 10.49 2.85 -18.84
N LEU A 150 10.62 1.54 -18.74
CA LEU A 150 10.82 0.66 -19.91
C LEU A 150 9.52 0.53 -20.70
N SER A 151 9.63 0.12 -21.96
CA SER A 151 8.46 -0.23 -22.75
C SER A 151 7.74 -1.46 -22.22
N LYS A 152 6.44 -1.59 -22.52
CA LYS A 152 5.64 -2.80 -22.20
C LYS A 152 6.25 -4.08 -22.77
N GLU A 153 6.91 -3.99 -23.92
CA GLU A 153 7.61 -5.12 -24.54
C GLU A 153 8.77 -5.60 -23.69
N ASP A 154 9.47 -4.66 -23.04
CA ASP A 154 10.62 -4.93 -22.17
C ASP A 154 10.21 -5.19 -20.69
N GLY A 155 8.93 -5.16 -20.38
CA GLY A 155 8.39 -5.43 -19.04
C GLY A 155 8.08 -4.20 -18.20
N GLY A 156 8.19 -3.00 -18.77
CA GLY A 156 7.77 -1.74 -18.16
C GLY A 156 6.26 -1.45 -18.33
N GLN A 157 5.86 -0.21 -18.12
CA GLN A 157 4.46 0.22 -18.22
C GLN A 157 4.21 1.23 -19.34
N GLU A 158 5.26 1.74 -19.97
CA GLU A 158 5.18 2.78 -20.96
C GLU A 158 5.02 2.23 -22.38
N GLU A 159 4.45 3.03 -23.30
CA GLU A 159 4.40 2.68 -24.72
C GLU A 159 5.78 2.79 -25.36
N ASN A 160 6.58 3.78 -24.94
CA ASN A 160 7.93 4.01 -25.42
C ASN A 160 8.93 3.74 -24.28
N ASN A 161 10.12 3.25 -24.64
CA ASN A 161 11.19 3.09 -23.68
C ASN A 161 11.90 4.43 -23.43
N TYR A 162 11.77 4.99 -22.23
CA TYR A 162 12.40 6.25 -21.81
C TYR A 162 13.82 6.08 -21.25
N ILE A 163 14.23 4.83 -20.98
CA ILE A 163 15.57 4.47 -20.46
C ILE A 163 16.24 3.46 -21.39
N LYS A 164 16.23 3.75 -22.69
CA LYS A 164 16.64 2.84 -23.75
C LYS A 164 18.06 2.30 -23.57
N GLU A 165 19.02 3.17 -23.25
CA GLU A 165 20.42 2.80 -23.08
C GLU A 165 20.61 1.84 -21.90
N LEU A 166 19.89 2.04 -20.79
CA LEU A 166 19.90 1.12 -19.65
C LEU A 166 19.24 -0.21 -20.01
N GLY A 167 18.17 -0.16 -20.81
CA GLY A 167 17.51 -1.34 -21.31
C GLY A 167 18.43 -2.19 -22.21
N GLU A 168 19.15 -1.57 -23.13
CA GLU A 168 20.13 -2.25 -23.99
C GLU A 168 21.27 -2.84 -23.17
N LEU A 169 21.81 -2.08 -22.21
CA LEU A 169 22.85 -2.57 -21.30
C LEU A 169 22.41 -3.79 -20.50
N ALA A 170 21.16 -3.79 -20.03
CA ALA A 170 20.58 -4.92 -19.30
C ALA A 170 20.36 -6.17 -20.18
N LYS A 171 20.09 -6.00 -21.49
CA LYS A 171 19.96 -7.12 -22.43
C LYS A 171 21.32 -7.77 -22.77
N GLU A 172 22.37 -6.98 -22.77
CA GLU A 172 23.70 -7.43 -23.14
C GLU A 172 24.53 -7.99 -21.97
N ASN A 173 24.10 -7.74 -20.73
CA ASN A 173 24.83 -8.08 -19.52
C ASN A 173 24.00 -8.90 -18.53
N ILE A 174 24.57 -9.20 -17.35
CA ILE A 174 23.87 -9.91 -16.29
C ILE A 174 22.78 -9.00 -15.71
N ASN A 175 21.54 -9.45 -15.81
CA ASN A 175 20.38 -8.76 -15.29
C ASN A 175 19.68 -9.64 -14.24
N PHE A 176 19.33 -9.07 -13.08
CA PHE A 176 18.69 -9.76 -11.97
C PHE A 176 17.16 -9.49 -11.91
N SER A 177 16.51 -9.28 -13.05
CA SER A 177 15.06 -9.22 -13.11
C SER A 177 14.44 -10.58 -12.78
N HIS A 178 13.28 -10.60 -12.10
CA HIS A 178 12.56 -11.83 -11.75
C HIS A 178 11.68 -12.37 -12.88
N SER A 179 11.84 -11.85 -14.09
CA SER A 179 11.10 -12.26 -15.27
C SER A 179 12.05 -12.51 -16.43
N ASN A 180 11.55 -13.12 -17.51
CA ASN A 180 12.26 -13.28 -18.77
C ASN A 180 12.40 -11.95 -19.54
N LYS A 181 11.93 -10.85 -18.98
CA LYS A 181 12.08 -9.48 -19.51
C LYS A 181 13.02 -8.69 -18.62
N ILE A 182 13.65 -7.67 -19.17
CA ILE A 182 14.61 -6.82 -18.45
C ILE A 182 13.92 -5.92 -17.40
N GLY A 183 12.65 -5.60 -17.59
CA GLY A 183 11.82 -4.94 -16.61
C GLY A 183 10.89 -5.93 -15.90
N GLY A 184 10.14 -5.48 -14.94
CA GLY A 184 9.13 -6.27 -14.27
C GLY A 184 9.55 -6.81 -12.92
N SER A 185 10.20 -5.99 -12.11
CA SER A 185 10.22 -6.24 -10.67
C SER A 185 8.80 -6.13 -10.11
N TYR A 186 8.46 -6.96 -9.14
CA TYR A 186 7.20 -6.82 -8.43
C TYR A 186 7.14 -5.47 -7.71
N THR A 187 6.13 -4.69 -8.05
CA THR A 187 5.72 -3.53 -7.26
C THR A 187 4.72 -3.95 -6.20
#